data_23a79092526daaf68423dd1a3d02d2fc
#
_entry.id   23a79092526daaf68423dd1a3d02d2fc
#
_cell.length_a   1.000
_cell.length_b   1.000
_cell.length_c   1.000
_cell.angle_alpha   90.00
_cell.angle_beta   90.00
_cell.angle_gamma   90.00
#
_symmetry.space_group_name_H-M   'P 1'
#
loop_
_entity.id
_entity.type
_entity.pdbx_description
1 polymer ?
#
loop_
_entity_poly.entity_id
_entity_poly.type
_entity_poly.pdbx_seq_one_letter_code
_entity_poly.pdbx_strand_id
1 'polypeptide(L)' 'MTHTRELAEPVTLTVNGAAREVRTGSSVADLLSLLGIDSRMVVVEHNREILHDRERHGERRLSAGDVVEIVHFVGGG' A
#
# COMPACT_ATOMS: atom_id res chain seq x y z
N MET A 1 -23.27 1.16 -20.87
CA MET A 1 -22.80 0.79 -20.59
C MET A 1 -22.16 0.33 -19.58
N THR A 2 -21.64 -0.34 -19.55
CA THR A 2 -21.11 -0.95 -18.50
C THR A 2 -20.05 -0.25 -17.82
N HIS A 3 -19.96 -0.36 -16.61
CA HIS A 3 -19.08 0.41 -15.84
C HIS A 3 -18.13 -0.51 -15.16
N THR A 4 -17.18 -0.97 -15.91
CA THR A 4 -16.27 -1.95 -15.42
C THR A 4 -15.60 -1.59 -14.15
N ARG A 5 -15.15 -0.34 -14.02
CA ARG A 5 -14.45 0.00 -12.81
C ARG A 5 -15.36 -0.03 -11.59
N GLU A 6 -16.65 0.10 -11.81
CA GLU A 6 -17.57 0.03 -10.71
C GLU A 6 -17.77 -1.39 -10.26
N LEU A 7 -17.41 -2.32 -11.09
CA LEU A 7 -17.53 -3.72 -10.75
C LEU A 7 -16.27 -4.26 -10.15
N ALA A 8 -15.21 -3.45 -10.07
CA ALA A 8 -13.96 -3.92 -9.51
C ALA A 8 -14.15 -4.11 -8.02
N GLU A 9 -13.88 -5.29 -7.54
CA GLU A 9 -14.01 -5.60 -6.14
C GLU A 9 -12.84 -5.02 -5.38
N PRO A 10 -13.08 -4.49 -4.21
CA PRO A 10 -11.95 -4.10 -3.37
C PRO A 10 -11.25 -5.36 -2.88
N VAL A 11 -10.00 -5.22 -2.57
CA VAL A 11 -9.25 -6.30 -1.96
C VAL A 11 -8.89 -5.89 -0.54
N THR A 12 -8.82 -6.87 0.34
CA THR A 12 -8.50 -6.62 1.74
C THR A 12 -7.05 -7.00 1.97
N LEU A 13 -6.34 -6.08 2.59
CA LEU A 13 -4.94 -6.27 2.99
C LEU A 13 -4.88 -6.21 4.50
N THR A 14 -3.73 -6.60 5.04
CA THR A 14 -3.40 -6.33 6.43
C THR A 14 -2.32 -5.27 6.44
N VAL A 15 -2.59 -4.14 7.06
CA VAL A 15 -1.64 -3.03 7.13
C VAL A 15 -1.36 -2.75 8.59
N ASN A 16 -0.12 -2.99 9.00
CA ASN A 16 0.29 -2.83 10.40
C ASN A 16 -0.68 -3.57 11.32
N GLY A 17 -1.06 -4.78 10.92
CA GLY A 17 -1.92 -5.63 11.73
C GLY A 17 -3.40 -5.36 11.63
N ALA A 18 -3.82 -4.39 10.84
CA ALA A 18 -5.25 -4.05 10.73
C ALA A 18 -5.73 -4.30 9.30
N ALA A 19 -6.95 -4.78 9.18
CA ALA A 19 -7.53 -4.99 7.85
C ALA A 19 -7.82 -3.66 7.18
N ARG A 20 -7.46 -3.55 5.92
CA ARG A 20 -7.72 -2.39 5.11
C ARG A 20 -8.16 -2.80 3.72
N GLU A 21 -9.12 -2.09 3.17
CA GLU A 21 -9.56 -2.36 1.81
C GLU A 21 -8.97 -1.35 0.86
N VAL A 22 -8.51 -1.84 -0.28
CA VAL A 22 -8.05 -0.96 -1.34
C VAL A 22 -8.69 -1.43 -2.64
N ARG A 23 -8.69 -0.54 -3.61
CA ARG A 23 -9.22 -0.89 -4.91
C ARG A 23 -8.30 -1.88 -5.61
N THR A 24 -8.90 -2.83 -6.32
CA THR A 24 -8.13 -3.80 -7.10
C THR A 24 -7.16 -3.07 -8.01
N GLY A 25 -5.92 -3.51 -8.04
CA GLY A 25 -4.90 -2.89 -8.86
C GLY A 25 -4.15 -1.76 -8.19
N SER A 26 -4.49 -1.44 -6.95
CA SER A 26 -3.77 -0.40 -6.23
C SER A 26 -2.33 -0.78 -6.02
N SER A 27 -1.47 0.21 -6.01
CA SER A 27 -0.05 0.03 -5.72
C SER A 27 0.24 0.42 -4.29
N VAL A 28 1.49 0.18 -3.87
CA VAL A 28 1.95 0.65 -2.57
C VAL A 28 1.85 2.17 -2.50
N ALA A 29 2.18 2.86 -3.59
CA ALA A 29 2.07 4.32 -3.60
C ALA A 29 0.62 4.76 -3.40
N ASP A 30 -0.32 4.04 -4.02
CA ASP A 30 -1.73 4.34 -3.84
C ASP A 30 -2.15 4.15 -2.39
N LEU A 31 -1.68 3.10 -1.76
CA LEU A 31 -2.00 2.85 -0.35
C LEU A 31 -1.48 3.97 0.54
N LEU A 32 -0.25 4.39 0.32
CA LEU A 32 0.32 5.47 1.13
C LEU A 32 -0.47 6.76 0.95
N SER A 33 -0.89 7.04 -0.29
CA SER A 33 -1.72 8.22 -0.55
C SER A 33 -3.04 8.12 0.18
N LEU A 34 -3.65 6.96 0.12
CA LEU A 34 -4.93 6.75 0.79
C LEU A 34 -4.82 7.00 2.29
N LEU A 35 -3.71 6.60 2.88
CA LEU A 35 -3.49 6.76 4.31
C LEU A 35 -2.94 8.14 4.68
N GLY A 36 -2.64 8.96 3.68
CA GLY A 36 -2.08 10.29 3.95
C GLY A 36 -0.65 10.25 4.42
N ILE A 37 0.10 9.25 4.01
CA ILE A 37 1.47 9.05 4.47
C ILE A 37 2.45 9.45 3.39
N ASP A 38 3.45 10.26 3.77
CA ASP A 38 4.51 10.68 2.87
C ASP A 38 5.53 9.54 2.79
N SER A 39 5.75 9.03 1.59
CA SER A 39 6.65 7.89 1.40
C SER A 39 8.07 8.17 1.88
N ARG A 40 8.46 9.44 1.94
CA ARG A 40 9.81 9.78 2.37
C ARG A 40 10.00 9.61 3.86
N MET A 41 8.92 9.44 4.59
CA MET A 41 8.97 9.38 6.04
C MET A 41 8.86 7.97 6.57
N VAL A 42 8.79 6.99 5.69
CA VAL A 42 8.52 5.62 6.12
C VAL A 42 9.38 4.62 5.37
N VAL A 43 9.49 3.45 5.96
CA VAL A 43 9.97 2.26 5.28
C VAL A 43 8.76 1.35 5.14
N VAL A 44 8.57 0.78 3.96
CA VAL A 44 7.46 -0.11 3.68
C VAL A 44 7.99 -1.52 3.47
N GLU A 45 7.36 -2.48 4.11
CA GLU A 45 7.64 -3.88 3.90
C GLU A 45 6.37 -4.51 3.31
N HIS A 46 6.50 -5.21 2.22
CA HIS A 46 5.36 -5.82 1.53
C HIS A 46 5.62 -7.31 1.45
N ASN A 47 4.80 -8.10 2.12
CA ASN A 47 4.94 -9.55 2.19
C ASN A 47 6.36 -9.93 2.57
N ARG A 48 6.90 -9.25 3.59
CA ARG A 48 8.23 -9.50 4.15
C ARG A 48 9.38 -9.03 3.28
N GLU A 49 9.07 -8.28 2.25
CA GLU A 49 10.13 -7.71 1.41
C GLU A 49 10.20 -6.22 1.67
N ILE A 50 11.35 -5.74 2.07
CA ILE A 50 11.55 -4.31 2.31
C ILE A 50 11.69 -3.63 0.96
N LEU A 51 10.89 -2.59 0.75
CA LEU A 51 10.89 -1.89 -0.52
C LEU A 51 11.84 -0.70 -0.41
N HIS A 52 13.06 -0.90 -0.85
CA HIS A 52 14.11 0.09 -0.70
C HIS A 52 13.97 1.29 -1.63
N ASP A 53 13.38 1.06 -2.79
CA ASP A 53 13.33 2.09 -3.82
C ASP A 53 11.95 2.75 -3.80
N ARG A 54 11.88 3.91 -3.16
CA ARG A 54 10.61 4.64 -3.03
C ARG A 54 10.03 5.01 -4.35
N GLU A 55 10.88 5.24 -5.33
CA GLU A 55 10.39 5.66 -6.64
C GLU A 55 9.62 4.55 -7.33
N ARG A 56 9.79 3.33 -6.86
CA ARG A 56 9.11 2.20 -7.48
C ARG A 56 7.88 1.76 -6.72
N HIS A 57 7.49 2.47 -5.68
CA HIS A 57 6.27 2.13 -4.96
C HIS A 57 5.05 2.08 -5.87
N GLY A 58 5.04 2.93 -6.89
CA GLY A 58 3.92 2.97 -7.83
C GLY A 58 3.85 1.75 -8.73
N GLU A 59 4.92 0.99 -8.82
CA GLU A 59 4.95 -0.22 -9.62
C GLU A 59 4.65 -1.46 -8.81
N ARG A 60 4.62 -1.33 -7.49
CA ARG A 60 4.43 -2.48 -6.62
C ARG A 60 2.95 -2.69 -6.35
N ARG A 61 2.34 -3.62 -7.05
CA ARG A 61 0.91 -3.86 -6.96
C ARG A 61 0.56 -4.67 -5.73
N LEU A 62 -0.60 -4.38 -5.19
CA LEU A 62 -1.12 -5.06 -4.01
C LEU A 62 -2.19 -6.05 -4.42
N SER A 63 -2.24 -7.17 -3.71
CA SER A 63 -3.20 -8.23 -3.97
C SER A 63 -3.92 -8.59 -2.69
N ALA A 64 -5.08 -9.21 -2.84
CA ALA A 64 -5.87 -9.63 -1.68
C ALA A 64 -5.02 -10.50 -0.76
N GLY A 65 -5.10 -10.22 0.51
CA GLY A 65 -4.37 -10.99 1.51
C GLY A 65 -2.94 -10.56 1.74
N ASP A 66 -2.47 -9.56 1.00
CA ASP A 66 -1.11 -9.08 1.22
C ASP A 66 -0.96 -8.48 2.60
N VAL A 67 0.27 -8.54 3.11
CA VAL A 67 0.61 -7.97 4.40
C VAL A 67 1.59 -6.84 4.16
N VAL A 68 1.25 -5.66 4.66
CA VAL A 68 2.07 -4.47 4.49
C VAL A 68 2.40 -3.92 5.87
N GLU A 69 3.68 -3.66 6.11
CA GLU A 69 4.12 -3.02 7.34
C GLU A 69 4.69 -1.67 6.96
N ILE A 70 4.25 -0.64 7.63
CA ILE A 70 4.71 0.72 7.37
C ILE A 70 5.30 1.26 8.66
N VAL A 71 6.59 1.57 8.62
CA VAL A 71 7.30 2.01 9.81
C VAL A 71 7.79 3.43 9.57
N HIS A 72 7.35 4.36 10.40
CA HIS A 72 7.80 5.74 10.30
C HIS A 72 9.20 5.88 10.88
N PHE A 73 10.01 6.70 10.24
CA PHE A 73 11.29 7.02 10.81
C PHE A 73 11.07 7.74 12.13
N VAL A 74 11.88 7.41 13.10
CA VAL A 74 11.90 8.16 14.34
C VAL A 74 12.64 9.42 14.02
N GLY A 75 12.05 10.54 14.24
CA GLY A 75 12.59 11.78 13.84
C GLY A 75 13.95 11.98 14.43
N GLY A 76 14.92 11.85 13.67
CA GLY A 76 16.24 11.82 14.12
C GLY A 76 16.78 13.15 14.39
N GLY A 77 16.24 13.93 14.76
CA GLY A 77 16.82 15.17 15.18
C GLY A 77 17.40 15.96 14.12
#